data_bad5dbfa08cf5c015bed80973533ebbc
#
_entry.id   bad5dbfa08cf5c015bed80973533ebbc
#
_cell.length_a   1.000
_cell.length_b   1.000
_cell.length_c   1.000
_cell.angle_alpha   90.00
_cell.angle_beta   90.00
_cell.angle_gamma   90.00
#
_symmetry.space_group_name_H-M   'P 1'
#
loop_
_entity.id
_entity.type
_entity.pdbx_description
1 polymer ?
#
loop_
_entity_poly.entity_id
_entity_poly.type
_entity_poly.pdbx_seq_one_letter_code
_entity_poly.pdbx_strand_id
1 'polypeptide(L)'
;MTYTTQHIKTIIVQIVIWAGIFYFLVHPFTMVLYWFEYSNTAFSFPFTFDMRGMGILLMLLGSFLGIISGLFFITIKQKNKLIGTQQRLLVRDIEALIQAGENEKVEFKSSIRYDYYRKATNRDLEKVIAKTITGFMNANGGKLIIGIDDDGNVLGLENDFKTLKHKNRDGYEREVFRIISTQLGHEACFSNHISFYSLNEKDVCLVDIEPSEKPIYVNDTENTTFYVRTGNATYPLTVKETVDFLKTKKT
;
A
#
# COMPACT_ATOMS: atom_id res chain seq x y z
N MET A 1 -8.91 30.47 -8.88
CA MET A 1 -9.65 31.35 -7.96
C MET A 1 -10.51 30.58 -6.93
N THR A 2 -11.16 29.49 -7.29
CA THR A 2 -12.02 28.67 -6.40
C THR A 2 -11.30 27.91 -5.27
N TYR A 3 -10.05 27.52 -5.46
CA TYR A 3 -9.28 26.71 -4.50
C TYR A 3 -8.89 27.51 -3.24
N THR A 4 -8.40 28.73 -3.44
CA THR A 4 -8.02 29.64 -2.34
C THR A 4 -9.23 30.02 -1.48
N THR A 5 -10.38 30.25 -2.12
CA THR A 5 -11.64 30.61 -1.42
C THR A 5 -12.12 29.49 -0.48
N GLN A 6 -11.93 28.22 -0.87
CA GLN A 6 -12.34 27.07 -0.05
C GLN A 6 -11.44 26.89 1.19
N HIS A 7 -10.15 27.16 1.07
CA HIS A 7 -9.22 27.13 2.19
C HIS A 7 -9.52 28.23 3.21
N ILE A 8 -9.77 29.45 2.72
CA ILE A 8 -10.15 30.58 3.57
C ILE A 8 -11.45 30.26 4.35
N LYS A 9 -12.48 29.73 3.69
CA LYS A 9 -13.70 29.30 4.36
C LYS A 9 -13.44 28.29 5.48
N THR A 10 -12.59 27.29 5.23
CA THR A 10 -12.25 26.28 6.24
C THR A 10 -11.58 26.91 7.47
N ILE A 11 -10.65 27.82 7.28
CA ILE A 11 -9.97 28.53 8.38
C ILE A 11 -10.98 29.37 9.17
N ILE A 12 -11.84 30.15 8.48
CA ILE A 12 -12.86 30.97 9.14
C ILE A 12 -13.79 30.12 9.99
N VAL A 13 -14.28 28.98 9.46
CA VAL A 13 -15.14 28.07 10.20
C VAL A 13 -14.45 27.53 11.46
N GLN A 14 -13.19 27.14 11.36
CA GLN A 14 -12.42 26.67 12.51
C GLN A 14 -12.20 27.79 13.55
N ILE A 15 -11.91 29.01 13.11
CA ILE A 15 -11.79 30.18 14.03
C ILE A 15 -13.10 30.37 14.79
N VAL A 16 -14.23 30.38 14.10
CA VAL A 16 -15.55 30.59 14.74
C VAL A 16 -15.85 29.47 15.74
N ILE A 17 -15.60 28.22 15.39
CA ILE A 17 -15.82 27.08 16.29
C ILE A 17 -14.95 27.19 17.56
N TRP A 18 -13.65 27.40 17.41
CA TRP A 18 -12.74 27.47 18.54
C TRP A 18 -12.95 28.70 19.41
N ALA A 19 -13.20 29.86 18.81
CA ALA A 19 -13.59 31.07 19.56
C ALA A 19 -14.87 30.86 20.34
N GLY A 20 -15.86 30.22 19.74
CA GLY A 20 -17.13 29.85 20.41
C GLY A 20 -16.92 28.88 21.57
N ILE A 21 -16.11 27.83 21.39
CA ILE A 21 -15.78 26.87 22.46
C ILE A 21 -15.13 27.60 23.64
N PHE A 22 -14.14 28.44 23.39
CA PHE A 22 -13.45 29.15 24.45
C PHE A 22 -14.35 30.16 25.17
N TYR A 23 -15.21 30.87 24.45
CA TYR A 23 -16.11 31.84 25.02
C TYR A 23 -17.29 31.19 25.77
N PHE A 24 -17.95 30.17 25.21
CA PHE A 24 -19.17 29.60 25.78
C PHE A 24 -18.94 28.40 26.71
N LEU A 25 -17.79 27.71 26.63
CA LEU A 25 -17.51 26.56 27.49
C LEU A 25 -16.36 26.84 28.46
N VAL A 26 -15.20 27.29 27.95
CA VAL A 26 -14.02 27.49 28.80
C VAL A 26 -14.20 28.67 29.75
N HIS A 27 -14.71 29.79 29.25
CA HIS A 27 -14.88 30.99 30.08
C HIS A 27 -15.89 30.78 31.23
N PRO A 28 -17.11 30.25 31.05
CA PRO A 28 -18.03 29.95 32.17
C PRO A 28 -17.46 28.91 33.14
N PHE A 29 -16.73 27.89 32.61
CA PHE A 29 -16.09 26.89 33.44
C PHE A 29 -15.00 27.51 34.35
N THR A 30 -14.17 28.39 33.83
CA THR A 30 -13.17 29.13 34.64
C THR A 30 -13.81 30.05 35.67
N MET A 31 -14.97 30.64 35.34
CA MET A 31 -15.78 31.42 36.31
C MET A 31 -16.30 30.57 37.46
N VAL A 32 -16.82 29.37 37.17
CA VAL A 32 -17.31 28.45 38.20
C VAL A 32 -16.18 27.99 39.11
N LEU A 33 -15.00 27.64 38.54
CA LEU A 33 -13.83 27.29 39.35
C LEU A 33 -13.36 28.42 40.24
N TYR A 34 -13.29 29.65 39.72
CA TYR A 34 -12.93 30.82 40.47
C TYR A 34 -13.96 31.09 41.60
N TRP A 35 -15.24 30.97 41.36
CA TRP A 35 -16.32 31.09 42.37
C TRP A 35 -16.16 30.04 43.46
N PHE A 36 -15.84 28.79 43.12
CA PHE A 36 -15.68 27.69 44.08
C PHE A 36 -14.50 27.93 45.02
N GLU A 37 -13.38 28.42 44.47
CA GLU A 37 -12.16 28.70 45.23
C GLU A 37 -12.31 29.88 46.21
N TYR A 38 -13.07 30.91 45.83
CA TYR A 38 -13.27 32.13 46.64
C TYR A 38 -14.61 32.19 47.38
N SER A 39 -15.48 31.19 47.29
CA SER A 39 -16.82 31.18 47.90
C SER A 39 -16.80 31.23 49.43
N ASN A 40 -15.66 30.92 50.09
CA ASN A 40 -15.51 31.02 51.55
C ASN A 40 -15.07 32.41 52.06
N THR A 41 -14.78 33.35 51.19
CA THR A 41 -14.53 34.75 51.57
C THR A 41 -15.78 35.54 51.26
N ALA A 42 -16.17 36.53 52.09
CA ALA A 42 -17.34 37.41 51.90
C ALA A 42 -17.20 38.22 50.61
N PHE A 43 -17.38 37.56 49.48
CA PHE A 43 -17.07 38.04 48.14
C PHE A 43 -18.38 38.54 47.48
N SER A 44 -18.49 39.85 47.36
CA SER A 44 -19.40 40.46 46.40
C SER A 44 -18.84 40.25 45.01
N PHE A 45 -19.56 39.50 44.17
CA PHE A 45 -19.20 39.23 42.77
C PHE A 45 -18.89 40.58 42.08
N PRO A 46 -17.68 41.00 41.89
CA PRO A 46 -17.40 42.16 41.09
C PRO A 46 -17.52 41.71 39.63
N PHE A 47 -18.60 42.09 38.97
CA PHE A 47 -18.66 42.12 37.53
C PHE A 47 -17.69 43.20 37.03
N THR A 48 -16.40 42.97 37.34
CA THR A 48 -15.34 43.94 37.09
C THR A 48 -14.81 43.77 35.69
N PHE A 49 -14.13 44.79 35.21
CA PHE A 49 -13.43 44.84 33.92
C PHE A 49 -12.50 43.64 33.68
N ASP A 50 -11.95 43.01 34.72
CA ASP A 50 -11.11 41.81 34.64
C ASP A 50 -11.81 40.58 34.06
N MET A 51 -13.06 40.35 34.35
CA MET A 51 -13.82 39.20 33.83
C MET A 51 -14.17 39.37 32.34
N ARG A 52 -14.42 40.61 31.89
CA ARG A 52 -14.59 40.91 30.46
C ARG A 52 -13.26 40.77 29.71
N GLY A 53 -12.16 41.25 30.32
CA GLY A 53 -10.83 41.09 29.77
C GLY A 53 -10.43 39.64 29.60
N MET A 54 -10.75 38.77 30.58
CA MET A 54 -10.48 37.33 30.51
C MET A 54 -11.31 36.66 29.40
N GLY A 55 -12.58 37.00 29.22
CA GLY A 55 -13.40 36.49 28.11
C GLY A 55 -12.85 36.85 26.75
N ILE A 56 -12.40 38.09 26.58
CA ILE A 56 -11.74 38.55 25.32
C ILE A 56 -10.43 37.79 25.07
N LEU A 57 -9.59 37.62 26.12
CA LEU A 57 -8.32 36.89 26.00
C LEU A 57 -8.55 35.44 25.58
N LEU A 58 -9.51 34.75 26.20
CA LEU A 58 -9.88 33.38 25.87
C LEU A 58 -10.43 33.27 24.43
N MET A 59 -11.22 34.23 23.98
CA MET A 59 -11.73 34.30 22.62
C MET A 59 -10.57 34.48 21.60
N LEU A 60 -9.58 35.31 21.91
CA LEU A 60 -8.39 35.48 21.06
C LEU A 60 -7.56 34.20 21.00
N LEU A 61 -7.36 33.54 22.16
CA LEU A 61 -6.65 32.26 22.23
C LEU A 61 -7.40 31.17 21.42
N GLY A 62 -8.72 31.08 21.54
CA GLY A 62 -9.53 30.19 20.72
C GLY A 62 -9.42 30.49 19.23
N SER A 63 -9.42 31.77 18.86
CA SER A 63 -9.23 32.17 17.45
C SER A 63 -7.86 31.75 16.90
N PHE A 64 -6.79 31.91 17.69
CA PHE A 64 -5.44 31.49 17.33
C PHE A 64 -5.36 29.97 17.14
N LEU A 65 -5.93 29.19 18.09
CA LEU A 65 -6.03 27.73 17.93
C LEU A 65 -6.89 27.32 16.73
N GLY A 66 -7.92 28.09 16.41
CA GLY A 66 -8.72 27.91 15.21
C GLY A 66 -7.94 28.06 13.91
N ILE A 67 -7.02 29.02 13.84
CA ILE A 67 -6.11 29.19 12.69
C ILE A 67 -5.20 27.95 12.55
N ILE A 68 -4.56 27.53 13.64
CA ILE A 68 -3.67 26.35 13.64
C ILE A 68 -4.45 25.10 13.21
N SER A 69 -5.61 24.87 13.81
CA SER A 69 -6.50 23.74 13.48
C SER A 69 -6.94 23.77 12.01
N GLY A 70 -7.27 24.94 11.48
CA GLY A 70 -7.65 25.13 10.09
C GLY A 70 -6.53 24.80 9.12
N LEU A 71 -5.31 25.27 9.39
CA LEU A 71 -4.12 24.95 8.60
C LEU A 71 -3.82 23.45 8.63
N PHE A 72 -3.89 22.83 9.81
CA PHE A 72 -3.68 21.40 9.98
C PHE A 72 -4.70 20.57 9.20
N PHE A 73 -5.98 20.94 9.27
CA PHE A 73 -7.05 20.27 8.53
C PHE A 73 -6.86 20.37 7.01
N ILE A 74 -6.45 21.55 6.50
CA ILE A 74 -6.15 21.75 5.09
C ILE A 74 -4.99 20.85 4.66
N THR A 75 -3.92 20.79 5.47
CA THR A 75 -2.74 19.97 5.17
C THR A 75 -3.09 18.48 5.10
N ILE A 76 -3.87 17.97 6.06
CA ILE A 76 -4.33 16.57 6.05
C ILE A 76 -5.19 16.31 4.80
N LYS A 77 -6.13 17.20 4.47
CA LYS A 77 -7.00 17.04 3.31
C LYS A 77 -6.22 17.02 2.00
N GLN A 78 -5.20 17.86 1.87
CA GLN A 78 -4.29 17.86 0.72
C GLN A 78 -3.49 16.57 0.62
N LYS A 79 -2.91 16.11 1.75
CA LYS A 79 -2.17 14.85 1.82
C LYS A 79 -3.04 13.65 1.43
N ASN A 80 -4.26 13.56 1.96
CA ASN A 80 -5.19 12.48 1.61
C ASN A 80 -5.61 12.51 0.14
N LYS A 81 -5.80 13.70 -0.44
CA LYS A 81 -6.08 13.85 -1.88
C LYS A 81 -4.89 13.39 -2.72
N LEU A 82 -3.67 13.73 -2.33
CA LEU A 82 -2.45 13.30 -3.02
C LEU A 82 -2.30 11.78 -2.99
N ILE A 83 -2.45 11.16 -1.80
CA ILE A 83 -2.40 9.70 -1.62
C ILE A 83 -3.45 9.02 -2.52
N GLY A 84 -4.69 9.50 -2.51
CA GLY A 84 -5.75 8.93 -3.35
C GLY A 84 -5.50 9.13 -4.85
N THR A 85 -4.78 10.18 -5.25
CA THR A 85 -4.37 10.38 -6.65
C THR A 85 -3.25 9.42 -7.04
N GLN A 86 -2.23 9.27 -6.18
CA GLN A 86 -1.14 8.31 -6.40
C GLN A 86 -1.67 6.87 -6.50
N GLN A 87 -2.57 6.46 -5.60
CA GLN A 87 -3.19 5.13 -5.67
C GLN A 87 -3.94 4.91 -6.98
N ARG A 88 -4.69 5.91 -7.46
CA ARG A 88 -5.40 5.80 -8.76
C ARG A 88 -4.45 5.67 -9.94
N LEU A 89 -3.32 6.38 -9.93
CA LEU A 89 -2.32 6.24 -10.98
C LEU A 89 -1.71 4.84 -11.00
N LEU A 90 -1.33 4.31 -9.83
CA LEU A 90 -0.79 2.95 -9.70
C LEU A 90 -1.79 1.88 -10.18
N VAL A 91 -3.06 2.00 -9.82
CA VAL A 91 -4.11 1.09 -10.31
C VAL A 91 -4.24 1.18 -11.83
N ARG A 92 -4.25 2.39 -12.39
CA ARG A 92 -4.31 2.61 -13.83
C ARG A 92 -3.12 2.01 -14.58
N ASP A 93 -1.92 2.09 -13.98
CA ASP A 93 -0.72 1.50 -14.58
C ASP A 93 -0.83 -0.04 -14.63
N ILE A 94 -1.38 -0.67 -13.59
CA ILE A 94 -1.65 -2.12 -13.58
C ILE A 94 -2.72 -2.50 -14.61
N GLU A 95 -3.81 -1.73 -14.69
CA GLU A 95 -4.85 -1.95 -15.71
C GLU A 95 -4.28 -1.85 -17.13
N ALA A 96 -3.39 -0.88 -17.37
CA ALA A 96 -2.71 -0.75 -18.67
C ALA A 96 -1.80 -1.95 -18.98
N LEU A 97 -1.10 -2.51 -17.99
CA LEU A 97 -0.31 -3.73 -18.15
C LEU A 97 -1.19 -4.93 -18.50
N ILE A 98 -2.34 -5.07 -17.83
CA ILE A 98 -3.31 -6.15 -18.09
C ILE A 98 -3.89 -6.02 -19.52
N GLN A 99 -4.25 -4.80 -19.92
CA GLN A 99 -4.78 -4.55 -21.28
C GLN A 99 -3.73 -4.80 -22.37
N ALA A 100 -2.45 -4.57 -22.10
CA ALA A 100 -1.37 -4.86 -23.04
C ALA A 100 -1.12 -6.37 -23.21
N GLY A 101 -1.59 -7.20 -22.27
CA GLY A 101 -1.42 -8.65 -22.28
C GLY A 101 -0.02 -9.13 -21.90
N GLU A 102 0.14 -10.45 -21.90
CA GLU A 102 1.43 -11.09 -21.65
C GLU A 102 2.45 -10.78 -22.74
N ASN A 103 3.69 -10.57 -22.33
CA ASN A 103 4.79 -10.27 -23.23
C ASN A 103 6.13 -10.64 -22.59
N GLU A 104 7.25 -10.21 -23.18
CA GLU A 104 8.58 -10.50 -22.62
C GLU A 104 8.82 -9.96 -21.19
N LYS A 105 8.06 -8.95 -20.77
CA LYS A 105 8.19 -8.25 -19.48
C LYS A 105 7.04 -8.50 -18.52
N VAL A 106 5.95 -9.07 -18.96
CA VAL A 106 4.73 -9.27 -18.16
C VAL A 106 4.23 -10.70 -18.34
N GLU A 107 3.89 -11.33 -17.23
CA GLU A 107 3.27 -12.66 -17.18
C GLU A 107 2.09 -12.64 -16.22
N PHE A 108 1.02 -13.36 -16.55
CA PHE A 108 -0.15 -13.52 -15.70
C PHE A 108 -0.20 -14.93 -15.12
N LYS A 109 -0.71 -15.02 -13.89
CA LYS A 109 -1.02 -16.31 -13.26
C LYS A 109 -2.30 -16.18 -12.45
N SER A 110 -3.16 -17.14 -12.61
CA SER A 110 -4.46 -17.15 -11.93
C SER A 110 -4.32 -17.28 -10.41
N SER A 111 -3.28 -17.97 -9.91
CA SER A 111 -3.13 -18.35 -8.52
C SER A 111 -1.72 -18.86 -8.23
N ILE A 112 -1.30 -18.82 -6.94
CA ILE A 112 -0.07 -19.48 -6.48
C ILE A 112 -0.29 -20.97 -6.14
N ARG A 113 -1.50 -21.36 -5.76
CA ARG A 113 -1.80 -22.74 -5.33
C ARG A 113 -3.24 -23.18 -5.48
N TYR A 114 -4.20 -22.31 -5.84
CA TYR A 114 -5.57 -22.71 -6.08
C TYR A 114 -5.76 -23.08 -7.54
N ASP A 115 -6.03 -24.36 -7.80
CA ASP A 115 -6.34 -24.89 -9.13
C ASP A 115 -7.81 -24.59 -9.47
N TYR A 116 -8.05 -23.66 -10.38
CA TYR A 116 -9.40 -23.25 -10.79
C TYR A 116 -10.15 -24.34 -11.56
N TYR A 117 -9.43 -25.25 -12.21
CA TYR A 117 -10.05 -26.38 -12.91
C TYR A 117 -10.49 -27.47 -11.92
N ARG A 118 -9.60 -27.84 -10.99
CA ARG A 118 -9.89 -28.87 -9.95
C ARG A 118 -10.67 -28.31 -8.78
N LYS A 119 -10.78 -26.99 -8.66
CA LYS A 119 -11.38 -26.26 -7.52
C LYS A 119 -10.80 -26.69 -6.17
N ALA A 120 -9.51 -26.94 -6.13
CA ALA A 120 -8.79 -27.45 -4.98
C ALA A 120 -7.38 -26.86 -4.87
N THR A 121 -6.78 -27.00 -3.69
CA THR A 121 -5.38 -26.65 -3.49
C THR A 121 -4.47 -27.60 -4.26
N ASN A 122 -3.59 -27.03 -5.10
CA ASN A 122 -2.58 -27.74 -5.86
C ASN A 122 -1.21 -27.05 -5.69
N ARG A 123 -0.32 -27.65 -4.93
CA ARG A 123 1.01 -27.08 -4.65
C ARG A 123 1.97 -27.15 -5.84
N ASP A 124 1.67 -27.91 -6.87
CA ASP A 124 2.48 -27.91 -8.09
C ASP A 124 2.48 -26.54 -8.79
N LEU A 125 1.44 -25.72 -8.57
CA LEU A 125 1.38 -24.35 -9.06
C LEU A 125 2.49 -23.47 -8.46
N GLU A 126 2.93 -23.75 -7.24
CA GLU A 126 4.06 -23.03 -6.61
C GLU A 126 5.35 -23.18 -7.46
N LYS A 127 5.56 -24.34 -8.10
CA LYS A 127 6.69 -24.57 -9.01
C LYS A 127 6.57 -23.72 -10.28
N VAL A 128 5.36 -23.51 -10.76
CA VAL A 128 5.10 -22.65 -11.93
C VAL A 128 5.47 -21.20 -11.61
N ILE A 129 5.10 -20.73 -10.41
CA ILE A 129 5.47 -19.40 -9.93
C ILE A 129 6.99 -19.26 -9.84
N ALA A 130 7.68 -20.22 -9.21
CA ALA A 130 9.14 -20.20 -9.08
C ALA A 130 9.84 -20.24 -10.45
N LYS A 131 9.37 -21.09 -11.38
CA LYS A 131 9.86 -21.13 -12.76
C LYS A 131 9.73 -19.76 -13.45
N THR A 132 8.59 -19.10 -13.32
CA THR A 132 8.34 -17.78 -13.94
C THR A 132 9.27 -16.72 -13.35
N ILE A 133 9.38 -16.64 -12.02
CA ILE A 133 10.27 -15.70 -11.34
C ILE A 133 11.72 -15.93 -11.77
N THR A 134 12.18 -17.19 -11.76
CA THR A 134 13.55 -17.53 -12.19
C THR A 134 13.82 -17.14 -13.64
N GLY A 135 12.84 -17.36 -14.52
CA GLY A 135 12.94 -16.97 -15.92
C GLY A 135 13.19 -15.47 -16.09
N PHE A 136 12.46 -14.65 -15.34
CA PHE A 136 12.65 -13.19 -15.33
C PHE A 136 13.99 -12.79 -14.70
N MET A 137 14.35 -13.36 -13.54
CA MET A 137 15.63 -13.04 -12.85
C MET A 137 16.84 -13.35 -13.72
N ASN A 138 16.84 -14.47 -14.45
CA ASN A 138 17.92 -14.85 -15.34
C ASN A 138 17.93 -14.07 -16.66
N ALA A 139 16.84 -13.42 -17.03
CA ALA A 139 16.75 -12.55 -18.21
C ALA A 139 16.93 -11.08 -17.82
N ASN A 140 15.96 -10.24 -18.18
CA ASN A 140 16.02 -8.77 -18.00
C ASN A 140 15.04 -8.27 -16.93
N GLY A 141 14.64 -9.13 -16.00
CA GLY A 141 13.57 -8.82 -15.05
C GLY A 141 12.21 -8.71 -15.70
N GLY A 142 11.17 -8.40 -14.92
CA GLY A 142 9.81 -8.25 -15.41
C GLY A 142 8.79 -8.23 -14.28
N LYS A 143 7.52 -8.40 -14.65
CA LYS A 143 6.37 -8.30 -13.75
C LYS A 143 5.54 -9.56 -13.85
N LEU A 144 5.31 -10.21 -12.72
CA LEU A 144 4.36 -11.30 -12.59
C LEU A 144 3.12 -10.78 -11.88
N ILE A 145 1.97 -10.84 -12.55
CA ILE A 145 0.68 -10.43 -11.97
C ILE A 145 -0.11 -11.69 -11.65
N ILE A 146 -0.48 -11.85 -10.38
CA ILE A 146 -1.20 -13.03 -9.89
C ILE A 146 -2.62 -12.65 -9.48
N GLY A 147 -3.59 -13.50 -9.81
CA GLY A 147 -5.02 -13.24 -9.68
C GLY A 147 -5.66 -12.79 -11.00
N ILE A 148 -4.94 -13.01 -12.13
CA ILE A 148 -5.37 -12.71 -13.50
C ILE A 148 -5.27 -14.01 -14.30
N ASP A 149 -6.26 -14.32 -15.14
CA ASP A 149 -6.17 -15.43 -16.09
C ASP A 149 -5.46 -15.04 -17.39
N ASP A 150 -5.24 -16.02 -18.28
CA ASP A 150 -4.52 -15.83 -19.54
C ASP A 150 -5.26 -14.89 -20.51
N ASP A 151 -6.57 -14.69 -20.32
CA ASP A 151 -7.42 -13.77 -21.10
C ASP A 151 -7.42 -12.34 -20.53
N GLY A 152 -6.71 -12.10 -19.39
CA GLY A 152 -6.66 -10.80 -18.71
C GLY A 152 -7.85 -10.53 -17.78
N ASN A 153 -8.70 -11.55 -17.49
CA ASN A 153 -9.80 -11.37 -16.56
C ASN A 153 -9.30 -11.40 -15.11
N VAL A 154 -9.81 -10.47 -14.30
CA VAL A 154 -9.47 -10.40 -12.87
C VAL A 154 -10.22 -11.49 -12.10
N LEU A 155 -9.49 -12.50 -11.65
CA LEU A 155 -10.02 -13.59 -10.82
C LEU A 155 -9.96 -13.23 -9.34
N GLY A 156 -8.91 -12.51 -8.92
CA GLY A 156 -8.64 -12.16 -7.53
C GLY A 156 -7.89 -13.25 -6.76
N LEU A 157 -7.54 -12.95 -5.49
CA LEU A 157 -6.75 -13.81 -4.62
C LEU A 157 -7.57 -14.53 -3.55
N GLU A 158 -8.89 -14.36 -3.50
CA GLU A 158 -9.75 -14.85 -2.42
C GLU A 158 -9.70 -16.38 -2.28
N ASN A 159 -9.54 -17.08 -3.40
CA ASN A 159 -9.42 -18.54 -3.38
C ASN A 159 -8.06 -18.98 -2.84
N ASP A 160 -7.00 -18.29 -3.19
CA ASP A 160 -5.68 -18.51 -2.59
C ASP A 160 -5.68 -18.21 -1.10
N PHE A 161 -6.27 -17.07 -0.68
CA PHE A 161 -6.39 -16.73 0.75
C PHE A 161 -7.02 -17.84 1.58
N LYS A 162 -8.05 -18.51 1.06
CA LYS A 162 -8.71 -19.64 1.76
C LYS A 162 -7.77 -20.82 2.04
N THR A 163 -6.73 -20.98 1.21
CA THR A 163 -5.74 -22.06 1.33
C THR A 163 -4.63 -21.75 2.34
N LEU A 164 -4.53 -20.50 2.81
CA LEU A 164 -3.46 -20.02 3.66
C LEU A 164 -3.84 -20.07 5.15
N LYS A 165 -2.82 -20.16 6.01
CA LYS A 165 -2.99 -20.05 7.46
C LYS A 165 -3.49 -18.66 7.86
N HIS A 166 -2.91 -17.60 7.29
CA HIS A 166 -3.36 -16.22 7.43
C HIS A 166 -4.02 -15.79 6.13
N LYS A 167 -5.35 -15.65 6.17
CA LYS A 167 -6.21 -15.46 4.98
C LYS A 167 -6.30 -13.99 4.58
N ASN A 168 -5.18 -13.36 4.35
CA ASN A 168 -5.06 -11.94 4.01
C ASN A 168 -3.81 -11.67 3.16
N ARG A 169 -3.63 -10.42 2.69
CA ARG A 169 -2.48 -9.99 1.88
C ARG A 169 -1.14 -10.32 2.55
N ASP A 170 -1.03 -10.09 3.85
CA ASP A 170 0.16 -10.34 4.67
C ASP A 170 0.56 -11.85 4.68
N GLY A 171 -0.44 -12.72 4.84
CA GLY A 171 -0.24 -14.16 4.73
C GLY A 171 0.15 -14.61 3.33
N TYR A 172 -0.40 -13.95 2.31
CA TYR A 172 -0.09 -14.21 0.92
C TYR A 172 1.34 -13.80 0.56
N GLU A 173 1.75 -12.61 0.95
CA GLU A 173 3.11 -12.12 0.77
C GLU A 173 4.14 -13.07 1.38
N ARG A 174 3.93 -13.48 2.64
CA ARG A 174 4.79 -14.48 3.29
C ARG A 174 4.84 -15.81 2.53
N GLU A 175 3.72 -16.22 1.94
CA GLU A 175 3.68 -17.46 1.17
C GLU A 175 4.45 -17.33 -0.15
N VAL A 176 4.33 -16.21 -0.86
CA VAL A 176 5.13 -15.94 -2.07
C VAL A 176 6.63 -15.93 -1.71
N PHE A 177 7.03 -15.23 -0.65
CA PHE A 177 8.43 -15.25 -0.20
C PHE A 177 8.89 -16.63 0.27
N ARG A 178 8.00 -17.44 0.87
CA ARG A 178 8.30 -18.84 1.19
C ARG A 178 8.60 -19.66 -0.07
N ILE A 179 7.76 -19.51 -1.11
CA ILE A 179 7.98 -20.17 -2.41
C ILE A 179 9.35 -19.78 -2.98
N ILE A 180 9.64 -18.47 -3.03
CA ILE A 180 10.90 -17.95 -3.55
C ILE A 180 12.08 -18.50 -2.73
N SER A 181 12.08 -18.35 -1.42
CA SER A 181 13.19 -18.75 -0.55
C SER A 181 13.44 -20.26 -0.57
N THR A 182 12.36 -21.06 -0.64
CA THR A 182 12.48 -22.54 -0.63
C THR A 182 12.99 -23.08 -1.96
N GLN A 183 12.52 -22.50 -3.10
CA GLN A 183 12.85 -23.05 -4.42
C GLN A 183 14.00 -22.34 -5.12
N LEU A 184 14.24 -21.05 -4.84
CA LEU A 184 15.28 -20.24 -5.51
C LEU A 184 16.42 -19.86 -4.56
N GLY A 185 16.21 -19.99 -3.24
CA GLY A 185 17.17 -19.55 -2.22
C GLY A 185 16.81 -18.17 -1.65
N HIS A 186 17.32 -17.91 -0.44
CA HIS A 186 17.00 -16.65 0.29
C HIS A 186 17.47 -15.39 -0.43
N GLU A 187 18.59 -15.46 -1.17
CA GLU A 187 19.14 -14.33 -1.92
C GLU A 187 18.13 -13.81 -2.97
N ALA A 188 17.36 -14.70 -3.58
CA ALA A 188 16.34 -14.32 -4.57
C ALA A 188 15.23 -13.43 -4.00
N CYS A 189 14.98 -13.48 -2.69
CA CYS A 189 13.95 -12.64 -2.07
C CYS A 189 14.27 -11.14 -2.16
N PHE A 190 15.55 -10.74 -2.22
CA PHE A 190 15.95 -9.33 -2.24
C PHE A 190 15.67 -8.64 -3.57
N SER A 191 15.56 -9.38 -4.65
CA SER A 191 15.32 -8.88 -6.01
C SER A 191 13.86 -9.02 -6.45
N ASN A 192 12.94 -9.29 -5.50
CA ASN A 192 11.52 -9.46 -5.78
C ASN A 192 10.70 -8.57 -4.85
N HIS A 193 9.95 -7.63 -5.42
CA HIS A 193 9.12 -6.69 -4.68
C HIS A 193 7.65 -7.02 -4.89
N ILE A 194 6.94 -7.25 -3.77
CA ILE A 194 5.53 -7.65 -3.78
C ILE A 194 4.66 -6.45 -3.46
N SER A 195 3.63 -6.23 -4.27
CA SER A 195 2.63 -5.18 -4.08
C SER A 195 1.24 -5.71 -4.36
N PHE A 196 0.22 -5.17 -3.67
CA PHE A 196 -1.17 -5.56 -3.86
C PHE A 196 -1.99 -4.40 -4.39
N TYR A 197 -2.85 -4.70 -5.36
CA TYR A 197 -3.78 -3.76 -5.96
C TYR A 197 -5.18 -4.30 -5.85
N SER A 198 -6.17 -3.42 -5.70
CA SER A 198 -7.57 -3.79 -5.71
C SER A 198 -8.19 -3.34 -7.02
N LEU A 199 -8.58 -4.30 -7.86
CA LEU A 199 -9.20 -4.11 -9.17
C LEU A 199 -10.61 -4.66 -9.11
N ASN A 200 -11.63 -3.83 -9.33
CA ASN A 200 -13.05 -4.26 -9.28
C ASN A 200 -13.38 -5.02 -7.98
N GLU A 201 -12.94 -4.50 -6.83
CA GLU A 201 -13.14 -5.09 -5.49
C GLU A 201 -12.44 -6.46 -5.29
N LYS A 202 -11.57 -6.88 -6.20
CA LYS A 202 -10.76 -8.08 -6.09
C LYS A 202 -9.30 -7.73 -5.92
N ASP A 203 -8.61 -8.45 -5.05
CA ASP A 203 -7.18 -8.26 -4.84
C ASP A 203 -6.38 -8.98 -5.91
N VAL A 204 -5.37 -8.31 -6.44
CA VAL A 204 -4.34 -8.89 -7.31
C VAL A 204 -2.95 -8.62 -6.72
N CYS A 205 -2.01 -9.53 -6.95
CA CYS A 205 -0.64 -9.41 -6.50
C CYS A 205 0.28 -9.14 -7.68
N LEU A 206 1.08 -8.08 -7.59
CA LEU A 206 2.19 -7.80 -8.49
C LEU A 206 3.49 -8.21 -7.82
N VAL A 207 4.26 -9.06 -8.45
CA VAL A 207 5.65 -9.33 -8.14
C VAL A 207 6.51 -8.61 -9.18
N ASP A 208 7.21 -7.55 -8.76
CA ASP A 208 8.18 -6.84 -9.59
C ASP A 208 9.54 -7.51 -9.41
N ILE A 209 10.09 -8.05 -10.49
CA ILE A 209 11.22 -8.97 -10.48
C ILE A 209 12.42 -8.28 -11.12
N GLU A 210 13.45 -8.02 -10.32
CA GLU A 210 14.71 -7.48 -10.83
C GLU A 210 15.59 -8.57 -11.46
N PRO A 211 16.36 -8.24 -12.50
CA PRO A 211 17.33 -9.18 -13.07
C PRO A 211 18.41 -9.50 -12.06
N SER A 212 18.80 -10.77 -11.99
CA SER A 212 19.89 -11.21 -11.13
C SER A 212 21.24 -11.14 -11.85
N GLU A 213 22.25 -10.66 -11.15
CA GLU A 213 23.64 -10.72 -11.63
C GLU A 213 24.20 -12.15 -11.58
N LYS A 214 23.71 -12.96 -10.66
CA LYS A 214 24.11 -14.36 -10.49
C LYS A 214 23.09 -15.30 -11.12
N PRO A 215 23.50 -16.45 -11.65
CA PRO A 215 22.57 -17.47 -12.13
C PRO A 215 21.65 -17.95 -11.01
N ILE A 216 20.35 -17.93 -11.25
CA ILE A 216 19.35 -18.46 -10.32
C ILE A 216 18.79 -19.77 -10.88
N TYR A 217 18.69 -20.75 -10.01
CA TYR A 217 18.19 -22.09 -10.35
C TYR A 217 16.94 -22.39 -9.54
N VAL A 218 16.01 -23.12 -10.15
CA VAL A 218 14.91 -23.74 -9.40
C VAL A 218 15.38 -25.07 -8.84
N ASN A 219 15.36 -25.18 -7.53
CA ASN A 219 15.70 -26.42 -6.81
C ASN A 219 14.41 -27.22 -6.57
N ASP A 220 14.25 -28.33 -7.25
CA ASP A 220 13.26 -29.36 -6.91
C ASP A 220 13.93 -30.48 -6.12
N THR A 221 13.15 -31.36 -5.50
CA THR A 221 13.65 -32.47 -4.67
C THR A 221 14.64 -33.39 -5.37
N GLU A 222 14.55 -33.50 -6.69
CA GLU A 222 15.39 -34.43 -7.47
C GLU A 222 16.31 -33.72 -8.49
N ASN A 223 15.99 -32.48 -8.88
CA ASN A 223 16.71 -31.79 -9.97
C ASN A 223 16.84 -30.30 -9.71
N THR A 224 17.94 -29.75 -10.20
CA THR A 224 18.19 -28.32 -10.26
C THR A 224 18.09 -27.88 -11.71
N THR A 225 17.18 -26.95 -12.03
CA THR A 225 16.92 -26.53 -13.40
C THR A 225 17.15 -25.05 -13.57
N PHE A 226 17.84 -24.67 -14.63
CA PHE A 226 18.05 -23.29 -15.04
C PHE A 226 16.98 -22.89 -16.04
N TYR A 227 16.24 -21.82 -15.74
CA TYR A 227 15.18 -21.29 -16.62
C TYR A 227 15.54 -19.90 -17.09
N VAL A 228 15.23 -19.61 -18.36
CA VAL A 228 15.38 -18.27 -18.97
C VAL A 228 14.09 -17.89 -19.68
N ARG A 229 13.69 -16.62 -19.54
CA ARG A 229 12.60 -16.06 -20.31
C ARG A 229 13.10 -15.58 -21.67
N THR A 230 12.44 -16.03 -22.73
CA THR A 230 12.70 -15.60 -24.10
C THR A 230 11.35 -15.30 -24.77
N GLY A 231 11.16 -14.04 -25.18
CA GLY A 231 9.84 -13.57 -25.62
C GLY A 231 8.81 -13.70 -24.49
N ASN A 232 7.67 -14.29 -24.78
CA ASN A 232 6.58 -14.51 -23.81
C ASN A 232 6.62 -15.89 -23.11
N ALA A 233 7.71 -16.66 -23.25
CA ALA A 233 7.78 -18.00 -22.67
C ALA A 233 9.05 -18.18 -21.81
N THR A 234 8.97 -19.08 -20.84
CA THR A 234 10.08 -19.47 -19.96
C THR A 234 10.50 -20.90 -20.28
N TYR A 235 11.75 -21.08 -20.69
CA TYR A 235 12.31 -22.35 -21.13
C TYR A 235 13.36 -22.88 -20.16
N PRO A 236 13.39 -24.19 -19.89
CA PRO A 236 14.53 -24.82 -19.23
C PRO A 236 15.70 -24.90 -20.20
N LEU A 237 16.91 -24.63 -19.72
CA LEU A 237 18.13 -24.84 -20.48
C LEU A 237 18.87 -26.09 -20.02
N THR A 238 19.45 -26.84 -20.96
CA THR A 238 20.42 -27.91 -20.65
C THR A 238 21.68 -27.32 -20.06
N VAL A 239 22.54 -28.15 -19.45
CA VAL A 239 23.82 -27.71 -18.88
C VAL A 239 24.64 -26.99 -19.92
N LYS A 240 24.73 -27.50 -21.14
CA LYS A 240 25.49 -26.89 -22.23
C LYS A 240 24.95 -25.51 -22.58
N GLU A 241 23.64 -25.40 -22.81
CA GLU A 241 22.99 -24.15 -23.16
C GLU A 241 23.13 -23.12 -22.04
N THR A 242 23.05 -23.55 -20.77
CA THR A 242 23.26 -22.69 -19.60
C THR A 242 24.64 -22.10 -19.61
N VAL A 243 25.69 -22.92 -19.85
CA VAL A 243 27.06 -22.43 -19.90
C VAL A 243 27.26 -21.43 -21.04
N ASP A 244 26.73 -21.73 -22.22
CA ASP A 244 26.84 -20.84 -23.37
C ASP A 244 26.05 -19.51 -23.14
N PHE A 245 24.86 -19.57 -22.56
CA PHE A 245 24.08 -18.39 -22.18
C PHE A 245 24.83 -17.50 -21.18
N LEU A 246 25.42 -18.10 -20.14
CA LEU A 246 26.15 -17.35 -19.10
C LEU A 246 27.42 -16.69 -19.61
N LYS A 247 28.07 -17.25 -20.64
CA LYS A 247 29.21 -16.60 -21.30
C LYS A 247 28.77 -15.32 -22.05
N THR A 248 27.64 -15.41 -22.78
CA THR A 248 27.13 -14.26 -23.55
C THR A 248 26.58 -13.14 -22.64
N LYS A 249 26.06 -13.46 -21.47
CA LYS A 249 25.55 -12.45 -20.52
C LYS A 249 26.66 -11.65 -19.81
N LYS A 250 27.89 -12.17 -19.78
CA LYS A 250 29.05 -11.50 -19.16
C LYS A 250 29.80 -10.54 -20.10
N THR A 251 29.42 -10.48 -21.35
CA THR A 251 29.98 -9.57 -22.35
C THR A 251 29.08 -8.36 -22.52
#